data_701733ba132f2600afd55b18334daba2
#
_entry.id   701733ba132f2600afd55b18334daba2
#
_cell.length_a   1.000
_cell.length_b   1.000
_cell.length_c   1.000
_cell.angle_alpha   90.00
_cell.angle_beta   90.00
_cell.angle_gamma   90.00
#
_symmetry.space_group_name_H-M   'P 1'
#
loop_
_entity.id
_entity.type
_entity.pdbx_description
1 polymer ?
#
loop_
_entity_poly.entity_id
_entity_poly.type
_entity_poly.pdbx_seq_one_letter_code
_entity_poly.pdbx_strand_id
1 'polypeptide(L)'
;VNASKVDELDYIHFLVAAQRVFTTTEAARIRAGELNAPAHDAYTRLLKRIPPDTEALWQEVAPFVRPDRGVLVVDDTTLDKPHARKMAWVTRHWSGKHKRVVQGINLISLLWTEGQARLPCDFRLYNRAEDGLTKNDHFRALLQTAHARGFQPRLVVFDSWYASLANLKYVRQLGWEWFTRLKANRLVSVEGERRNRPVSSWPIPAEGCVMHLKGYGWVKVFKTVTPDGREEYRATSRLDMTLEETAAYGRHAWQIEVYHQGLKQFTGIERGQFRVAEAQHNHIGLAIRAFLRLEVARLQRGISWFEAKQAILREAIRHYLASPSLILHSTA
;
A
#
# COMPACT_ATOMS: atom_id res chain seq x y z
N VAL A 1 -27.39 -11.35 -24.24
CA VAL A 1 -26.09 -11.52 -23.53
C VAL A 1 -26.39 -12.24 -22.24
N ASN A 2 -25.83 -13.43 -22.02
CA ASN A 2 -26.02 -14.16 -20.77
C ASN A 2 -25.46 -13.35 -19.60
N ALA A 3 -26.16 -13.26 -18.47
CA ALA A 3 -25.74 -12.62 -17.27
C ALA A 3 -24.38 -13.19 -16.80
N SER A 4 -23.56 -12.33 -16.19
CA SER A 4 -22.27 -12.77 -15.63
C SER A 4 -22.49 -13.73 -14.48
N LYS A 5 -21.82 -14.88 -14.50
CA LYS A 5 -21.88 -15.89 -13.42
C LYS A 5 -21.07 -15.52 -12.18
N VAL A 6 -20.21 -14.49 -12.27
CA VAL A 6 -19.35 -14.01 -11.18
C VAL A 6 -19.27 -12.50 -11.22
N ASP A 7 -19.20 -11.89 -10.04
CA ASP A 7 -19.00 -10.48 -9.83
C ASP A 7 -17.71 -10.20 -9.03
N GLU A 8 -17.45 -8.95 -8.71
CA GLU A 8 -16.27 -8.51 -7.95
C GLU A 8 -16.28 -9.08 -6.53
N LEU A 9 -17.46 -9.16 -5.90
CA LEU A 9 -17.58 -9.67 -4.53
C LEU A 9 -17.26 -11.16 -4.46
N ASP A 10 -17.70 -11.95 -5.46
CA ASP A 10 -17.31 -13.36 -5.57
C ASP A 10 -15.79 -13.55 -5.56
N TYR A 11 -15.08 -12.71 -6.33
CA TYR A 11 -13.62 -12.80 -6.40
C TYR A 11 -12.96 -12.28 -5.13
N ILE A 12 -13.44 -11.20 -4.55
CA ILE A 12 -12.94 -10.65 -3.27
C ILE A 12 -13.12 -11.68 -2.14
N HIS A 13 -14.32 -12.30 -2.03
CA HIS A 13 -14.57 -13.33 -1.01
C HIS A 13 -13.66 -14.54 -1.19
N PHE A 14 -13.42 -14.95 -2.45
CA PHE A 14 -12.42 -15.98 -2.74
C PHE A 14 -11.02 -15.58 -2.23
N LEU A 15 -10.54 -14.36 -2.51
CA LEU A 15 -9.23 -13.88 -2.05
C LEU A 15 -9.15 -13.81 -0.51
N VAL A 16 -10.23 -13.43 0.16
CA VAL A 16 -10.32 -13.43 1.63
C VAL A 16 -10.25 -14.86 2.18
N ALA A 17 -10.98 -15.81 1.58
CA ALA A 17 -11.07 -17.19 2.06
C ALA A 17 -9.83 -18.03 1.71
N ALA A 18 -9.27 -17.86 0.52
CA ALA A 18 -8.14 -18.66 0.02
C ALA A 18 -6.91 -18.58 0.92
N GLN A 19 -6.31 -19.74 1.24
CA GLN A 19 -5.17 -19.82 2.15
C GLN A 19 -3.81 -19.82 1.41
N ARG A 20 -3.70 -20.57 0.32
CA ARG A 20 -2.44 -20.76 -0.42
C ARG A 20 -2.60 -20.68 -1.93
N VAL A 21 -3.70 -21.16 -2.48
CA VAL A 21 -3.94 -21.24 -3.92
C VAL A 21 -4.92 -20.13 -4.32
N PHE A 22 -4.46 -19.16 -5.11
CA PHE A 22 -5.20 -17.97 -5.50
C PHE A 22 -5.46 -17.94 -7.02
N THR A 23 -5.61 -19.10 -7.67
CA THR A 23 -5.87 -19.18 -9.11
C THR A 23 -7.37 -19.12 -9.40
N THR A 24 -7.74 -18.60 -10.57
CA THR A 24 -9.13 -18.62 -11.05
C THR A 24 -9.66 -20.05 -11.20
N THR A 25 -8.77 -21.01 -11.49
CA THR A 25 -9.11 -22.44 -11.52
C THR A 25 -9.54 -22.94 -10.15
N GLU A 26 -8.83 -22.54 -9.09
CA GLU A 26 -9.20 -22.92 -7.73
C GLU A 26 -10.51 -22.26 -7.29
N ALA A 27 -10.72 -20.98 -7.63
CA ALA A 27 -11.98 -20.30 -7.39
C ALA A 27 -13.18 -21.03 -8.03
N ALA A 28 -12.98 -21.57 -9.24
CA ALA A 28 -14.01 -22.37 -9.91
C ALA A 28 -14.20 -23.75 -9.26
N ARG A 29 -13.13 -24.42 -8.82
CA ARG A 29 -13.19 -25.72 -8.13
C ARG A 29 -13.94 -25.67 -6.82
N ILE A 30 -13.75 -24.61 -6.04
CA ILE A 30 -14.44 -24.41 -4.75
C ILE A 30 -15.96 -24.37 -4.96
N ARG A 31 -16.43 -23.84 -6.10
CA ARG A 31 -17.86 -23.75 -6.44
C ARG A 31 -18.35 -24.91 -7.31
N ALA A 32 -17.53 -25.91 -7.54
CA ALA A 32 -17.94 -27.10 -8.30
C ALA A 32 -19.11 -27.82 -7.60
N GLY A 33 -20.15 -28.18 -8.37
CA GLY A 33 -21.36 -28.80 -7.83
C GLY A 33 -22.50 -27.84 -7.51
N GLU A 34 -22.26 -26.51 -7.50
CA GLU A 34 -23.34 -25.53 -7.41
C GLU A 34 -24.19 -25.52 -8.71
N LEU A 35 -25.49 -25.26 -8.57
CA LEU A 35 -26.33 -25.00 -9.73
C LEU A 35 -25.77 -23.76 -10.48
N ASN A 36 -25.41 -23.93 -11.75
CA ASN A 36 -24.77 -22.91 -12.59
C ASN A 36 -23.34 -22.52 -12.12
N ALA A 37 -22.57 -23.45 -11.56
CA ALA A 37 -21.19 -23.22 -11.16
C ALA A 37 -20.39 -22.44 -12.22
N PRO A 38 -19.59 -21.43 -11.83
CA PRO A 38 -18.78 -20.69 -12.77
C PRO A 38 -17.54 -21.51 -13.16
N ALA A 39 -17.17 -21.49 -14.44
CA ALA A 39 -15.89 -22.01 -14.88
C ALA A 39 -14.77 -20.99 -14.63
N HIS A 40 -13.50 -21.43 -14.66
CA HIS A 40 -12.34 -20.57 -14.39
C HIS A 40 -12.23 -19.35 -15.32
N ASP A 41 -12.72 -19.48 -16.55
CA ASP A 41 -12.73 -18.40 -17.53
C ASP A 41 -13.75 -17.29 -17.19
N ALA A 42 -14.80 -17.57 -16.40
CA ALA A 42 -15.73 -16.56 -15.91
C ALA A 42 -15.01 -15.54 -15.03
N TYR A 43 -14.13 -16.00 -14.13
CA TYR A 43 -13.29 -15.11 -13.30
C TYR A 43 -12.26 -14.34 -14.14
N THR A 44 -11.66 -14.99 -15.14
CA THR A 44 -10.71 -14.31 -16.03
C THR A 44 -11.41 -13.25 -16.87
N ARG A 45 -12.63 -13.51 -17.37
CA ARG A 45 -13.45 -12.52 -18.07
C ARG A 45 -13.89 -11.37 -17.18
N LEU A 46 -14.24 -11.65 -15.91
CA LEU A 46 -14.52 -10.60 -14.93
C LEU A 46 -13.36 -9.62 -14.84
N LEU A 47 -12.14 -10.11 -14.58
CA LEU A 47 -10.95 -9.28 -14.42
C LEU A 47 -10.59 -8.46 -15.66
N LYS A 48 -10.97 -8.91 -16.86
CA LYS A 48 -10.77 -8.16 -18.11
C LYS A 48 -11.85 -7.12 -18.38
N ARG A 49 -13.03 -7.30 -17.79
CA ARG A 49 -14.24 -6.52 -18.11
C ARG A 49 -14.43 -5.30 -17.21
N ILE A 50 -14.09 -5.41 -15.92
CA ILE A 50 -14.23 -4.29 -15.00
C ILE A 50 -13.26 -3.16 -15.36
N PRO A 51 -13.68 -1.88 -15.23
CA PRO A 51 -12.78 -0.75 -15.44
C PRO A 51 -11.59 -0.81 -14.46
N PRO A 52 -10.37 -0.54 -14.93
CA PRO A 52 -9.18 -0.53 -14.06
C PRO A 52 -9.07 0.82 -13.32
N ASP A 53 -10.00 1.11 -12.43
CA ASP A 53 -10.03 2.32 -11.61
C ASP A 53 -9.96 2.01 -10.11
N THR A 54 -9.81 3.05 -9.31
CA THR A 54 -9.72 2.94 -7.83
C THR A 54 -10.95 3.52 -7.13
N GLU A 55 -11.96 3.94 -7.86
CA GLU A 55 -13.15 4.58 -7.29
C GLU A 55 -13.96 3.60 -6.44
N ALA A 56 -14.12 2.35 -6.89
CA ALA A 56 -14.78 1.32 -6.09
C ALA A 56 -14.07 1.05 -4.75
N LEU A 57 -12.73 1.13 -4.71
CA LEU A 57 -11.97 1.07 -3.46
C LEU A 57 -12.31 2.27 -2.56
N TRP A 58 -12.35 3.48 -3.13
CA TRP A 58 -12.67 4.68 -2.37
C TRP A 58 -14.08 4.61 -1.78
N GLN A 59 -15.07 4.23 -2.57
CA GLN A 59 -16.46 4.10 -2.11
C GLN A 59 -16.60 3.12 -0.94
N GLU A 60 -15.83 2.02 -0.95
CA GLU A 60 -15.83 1.04 0.13
C GLU A 60 -15.10 1.53 1.39
N VAL A 61 -14.02 2.30 1.25
CA VAL A 61 -13.20 2.73 2.40
C VAL A 61 -13.69 4.05 3.00
N ALA A 62 -14.32 4.92 2.23
CA ALA A 62 -14.74 6.26 2.66
C ALA A 62 -15.56 6.28 3.96
N PRO A 63 -16.50 5.32 4.23
CA PRO A 63 -17.24 5.30 5.50
C PRO A 63 -16.38 5.10 6.76
N PHE A 64 -15.15 4.61 6.60
CA PHE A 64 -14.21 4.35 7.71
C PHE A 64 -13.14 5.44 7.87
N VAL A 65 -13.05 6.37 6.91
CA VAL A 65 -12.07 7.45 6.88
C VAL A 65 -12.68 8.73 7.45
N ARG A 66 -11.91 9.46 8.24
CA ARG A 66 -12.22 10.84 8.64
C ARG A 66 -11.27 11.77 7.89
N PRO A 67 -11.73 12.40 6.79
CA PRO A 67 -10.84 13.17 5.92
C PRO A 67 -10.17 14.37 6.61
N ASP A 68 -10.82 14.93 7.64
CA ASP A 68 -10.34 16.06 8.46
C ASP A 68 -9.31 15.67 9.52
N ARG A 69 -8.95 14.40 9.61
CA ARG A 69 -8.04 13.84 10.63
C ARG A 69 -7.07 12.84 10.03
N GLY A 70 -6.24 12.28 10.92
CA GLY A 70 -5.30 11.22 10.55
C GLY A 70 -4.12 11.71 9.72
N VAL A 71 -3.39 10.78 9.20
CA VAL A 71 -2.15 10.97 8.44
C VAL A 71 -2.30 10.24 7.11
N LEU A 72 -1.93 10.90 6.02
CA LEU A 72 -1.77 10.24 4.72
C LEU A 72 -0.33 9.74 4.60
N VAL A 73 -0.17 8.48 4.25
CA VAL A 73 1.14 7.86 4.02
C VAL A 73 1.23 7.40 2.58
N VAL A 74 2.29 7.80 1.87
CA VAL A 74 2.57 7.36 0.51
C VAL A 74 3.88 6.61 0.47
N ASP A 75 3.84 5.39 -0.03
CA ASP A 75 5.02 4.57 -0.27
C ASP A 75 4.78 3.57 -1.39
N ASP A 76 5.85 2.94 -1.87
CA ASP A 76 5.76 1.91 -2.89
C ASP A 76 6.35 0.57 -2.45
N THR A 77 5.79 -0.49 -3.01
CA THR A 77 6.30 -1.85 -2.82
C THR A 77 6.41 -2.58 -4.14
N THR A 78 7.34 -3.52 -4.22
CA THR A 78 7.44 -4.44 -5.34
C THR A 78 6.59 -5.67 -5.08
N LEU A 79 5.69 -5.99 -6.01
CA LEU A 79 5.03 -7.28 -6.11
C LEU A 79 5.90 -8.20 -6.95
N ASP A 80 6.54 -9.16 -6.31
CA ASP A 80 7.56 -10.00 -6.94
C ASP A 80 6.97 -10.88 -8.05
N LYS A 81 7.59 -10.86 -9.24
CA LYS A 81 7.22 -11.64 -10.42
C LYS A 81 8.46 -12.24 -11.10
N PRO A 82 9.26 -13.05 -10.37
CA PRO A 82 10.60 -13.46 -10.84
C PRO A 82 10.57 -14.30 -12.14
N HIS A 83 9.47 -14.96 -12.43
CA HIS A 83 9.33 -15.83 -13.59
C HIS A 83 8.47 -15.23 -14.72
N ALA A 84 8.01 -13.99 -14.57
CA ALA A 84 7.17 -13.35 -15.59
C ALA A 84 7.98 -13.05 -16.86
N ARG A 85 7.47 -13.53 -18.01
CA ARG A 85 8.11 -13.26 -19.33
C ARG A 85 7.30 -12.27 -20.18
N LYS A 86 5.97 -12.37 -20.14
CA LYS A 86 5.02 -11.59 -20.96
C LYS A 86 3.83 -11.15 -20.11
N MET A 87 4.11 -10.42 -19.04
CA MET A 87 3.07 -9.91 -18.13
C MET A 87 3.14 -8.40 -18.14
N ALA A 88 2.02 -7.75 -18.39
CA ALA A 88 1.91 -6.29 -18.30
C ALA A 88 2.26 -5.79 -16.91
N TRP A 89 2.72 -4.54 -16.81
CA TRP A 89 3.18 -3.86 -15.60
C TRP A 89 4.48 -4.39 -14.98
N VAL A 90 4.98 -5.54 -15.43
CA VAL A 90 6.23 -6.09 -14.89
C VAL A 90 7.43 -5.35 -15.46
N THR A 91 8.24 -4.80 -14.57
CA THR A 91 9.49 -4.11 -14.90
C THR A 91 10.65 -4.65 -14.08
N ARG A 92 11.87 -4.34 -14.52
CA ARG A 92 13.10 -4.59 -13.75
C ARG A 92 13.48 -3.31 -13.03
N HIS A 93 13.57 -3.35 -11.71
CA HIS A 93 13.90 -2.19 -10.90
C HIS A 93 14.68 -2.59 -9.64
N TRP A 94 15.37 -1.62 -9.05
CA TRP A 94 16.09 -1.83 -7.80
C TRP A 94 15.10 -2.05 -6.65
N SER A 95 15.35 -3.11 -5.88
CA SER A 95 14.60 -3.39 -4.65
C SER A 95 15.49 -3.16 -3.43
N GLY A 96 15.11 -2.24 -2.55
CA GLY A 96 15.79 -2.00 -1.27
C GLY A 96 15.78 -3.22 -0.36
N LYS A 97 14.69 -3.99 -0.38
CA LYS A 97 14.53 -5.25 0.37
C LYS A 97 15.53 -6.32 -0.06
N HIS A 98 15.69 -6.51 -1.37
CA HIS A 98 16.55 -7.55 -1.93
C HIS A 98 17.98 -7.07 -2.20
N LYS A 99 18.25 -5.76 -2.06
CA LYS A 99 19.54 -5.09 -2.38
C LYS A 99 20.08 -5.47 -3.77
N ARG A 100 19.18 -5.66 -4.73
CA ARG A 100 19.49 -6.02 -6.13
C ARG A 100 18.35 -5.59 -7.06
N VAL A 101 18.60 -5.64 -8.36
CA VAL A 101 17.57 -5.49 -9.38
C VAL A 101 16.68 -6.73 -9.36
N VAL A 102 15.38 -6.52 -9.20
CA VAL A 102 14.35 -7.58 -9.22
C VAL A 102 13.39 -7.33 -10.36
N GLN A 103 12.63 -8.37 -10.71
CA GLN A 103 11.54 -8.30 -11.67
C GLN A 103 10.21 -8.37 -10.93
N GLY A 104 9.36 -7.37 -11.14
CA GLY A 104 8.08 -7.26 -10.43
C GLY A 104 7.23 -6.10 -10.90
N ILE A 105 6.06 -5.97 -10.30
CA ILE A 105 5.15 -4.84 -10.48
C ILE A 105 5.37 -3.88 -9.32
N ASN A 106 5.61 -2.62 -9.61
CA ASN A 106 5.75 -1.60 -8.59
C ASN A 106 4.37 -1.01 -8.27
N LEU A 107 3.92 -1.20 -7.04
CA LEU A 107 2.66 -0.70 -6.50
C LEU A 107 2.94 0.51 -5.62
N ILE A 108 2.42 1.68 -5.97
CA ILE A 108 2.44 2.90 -5.16
C ILE A 108 1.08 2.98 -4.46
N SER A 109 1.08 3.11 -3.13
CA SER A 109 -0.13 3.14 -2.33
C SER A 109 -0.29 4.46 -1.59
N LEU A 110 -1.53 4.94 -1.48
CA LEU A 110 -1.96 5.98 -0.57
C LEU A 110 -2.74 5.34 0.57
N LEU A 111 -2.19 5.40 1.77
CA LEU A 111 -2.78 4.86 2.99
C LEU A 111 -3.23 6.01 3.89
N TRP A 112 -4.46 5.94 4.41
CA TRP A 112 -4.86 6.76 5.55
C TRP A 112 -4.68 5.97 6.84
N THR A 113 -4.14 6.63 7.87
CA THR A 113 -3.93 6.02 9.18
C THR A 113 -4.29 6.97 10.31
N GLU A 114 -5.04 6.47 11.28
CA GLU A 114 -5.33 7.10 12.57
C GLU A 114 -5.33 5.99 13.64
N GLY A 115 -4.54 6.19 14.71
CA GLY A 115 -4.36 5.15 15.72
C GLY A 115 -3.76 3.87 15.10
N GLN A 116 -4.54 2.80 15.11
CA GLN A 116 -4.15 1.49 14.58
C GLN A 116 -4.72 1.20 13.18
N ALA A 117 -5.51 2.09 12.60
CA ALA A 117 -6.15 1.87 11.31
C ALA A 117 -5.15 1.97 10.13
N ARG A 118 -5.32 1.10 9.13
CA ARG A 118 -4.52 1.01 7.90
C ARG A 118 -5.47 0.91 6.72
N LEU A 119 -6.00 2.06 6.29
CA LEU A 119 -7.06 2.11 5.28
C LEU A 119 -6.47 2.54 3.93
N PRO A 120 -6.40 1.64 2.94
CA PRO A 120 -5.94 2.00 1.59
C PRO A 120 -6.99 2.86 0.90
N CYS A 121 -6.61 4.08 0.52
CA CYS A 121 -7.52 5.05 -0.09
C CYS A 121 -7.38 5.12 -1.61
N ASP A 122 -6.18 4.84 -2.13
CA ASP A 122 -5.89 4.85 -3.55
C ASP A 122 -4.60 4.08 -3.84
N PHE A 123 -4.38 3.69 -5.09
CA PHE A 123 -3.14 3.06 -5.53
C PHE A 123 -2.84 3.36 -7.00
N ARG A 124 -1.58 3.21 -7.39
CA ARG A 124 -1.11 3.30 -8.78
C ARG A 124 -0.15 2.17 -9.09
N LEU A 125 -0.20 1.64 -10.29
CA LEU A 125 0.81 0.75 -10.82
C LEU A 125 1.82 1.59 -11.61
N TYR A 126 3.10 1.45 -11.28
CA TYR A 126 4.15 2.21 -11.94
C TYR A 126 4.83 1.39 -13.02
N ASN A 127 4.71 1.83 -14.25
CA ASN A 127 5.54 1.43 -15.38
C ASN A 127 5.69 2.59 -16.35
N ARG A 128 6.83 3.26 -16.33
CA ARG A 128 7.07 4.43 -17.20
C ARG A 128 6.93 4.14 -18.69
N ALA A 129 7.11 2.90 -19.13
CA ALA A 129 6.93 2.53 -20.53
C ALA A 129 5.45 2.49 -20.95
N GLU A 130 4.52 2.31 -19.99
CA GLU A 130 3.08 2.26 -20.29
C GLU A 130 2.44 3.65 -20.34
N ASP A 131 2.78 4.55 -19.40
CA ASP A 131 2.10 5.84 -19.24
C ASP A 131 3.01 7.06 -19.35
N GLY A 132 4.33 6.88 -19.49
CA GLY A 132 5.32 7.95 -19.55
C GLY A 132 5.57 8.68 -18.23
N LEU A 133 4.82 8.36 -17.17
CA LEU A 133 4.88 9.06 -15.90
C LEU A 133 6.02 8.57 -15.01
N THR A 134 6.52 9.46 -14.15
CA THR A 134 7.47 9.11 -13.08
C THR A 134 6.73 8.75 -11.80
N LYS A 135 7.39 8.07 -10.86
CA LYS A 135 6.83 7.85 -9.50
C LYS A 135 6.43 9.17 -8.82
N ASN A 136 7.15 10.26 -9.07
CA ASN A 136 6.81 11.57 -8.54
C ASN A 136 5.52 12.16 -9.16
N ASP A 137 5.23 11.84 -10.42
CA ASP A 137 3.96 12.23 -11.05
C ASP A 137 2.80 11.44 -10.43
N HIS A 138 2.95 10.13 -10.25
CA HIS A 138 1.99 9.29 -9.54
C HIS A 138 1.75 9.76 -8.10
N PHE A 139 2.81 10.13 -7.37
CA PHE A 139 2.70 10.72 -6.03
C PHE A 139 1.79 11.95 -6.02
N ARG A 140 2.04 12.90 -6.94
CA ARG A 140 1.21 14.11 -7.04
C ARG A 140 -0.23 13.80 -7.45
N ALA A 141 -0.43 12.86 -8.36
CA ALA A 141 -1.77 12.43 -8.78
C ALA A 141 -2.56 11.79 -7.62
N LEU A 142 -1.93 10.96 -6.78
CA LEU A 142 -2.55 10.40 -5.58
C LEU A 142 -2.99 11.50 -4.60
N LEU A 143 -2.11 12.48 -4.34
CA LEU A 143 -2.44 13.60 -3.44
C LEU A 143 -3.52 14.52 -4.03
N GLN A 144 -3.53 14.74 -5.34
CA GLN A 144 -4.58 15.48 -6.02
C GLN A 144 -5.94 14.80 -5.88
N THR A 145 -5.99 13.48 -6.08
CA THR A 145 -7.21 12.70 -5.86
C THR A 145 -7.68 12.79 -4.41
N ALA A 146 -6.76 12.66 -3.44
CA ALA A 146 -7.10 12.80 -2.03
C ALA A 146 -7.64 14.22 -1.71
N HIS A 147 -7.03 15.27 -2.27
CA HIS A 147 -7.50 16.63 -2.10
C HIS A 147 -8.92 16.83 -2.68
N ALA A 148 -9.18 16.28 -3.86
CA ALA A 148 -10.51 16.32 -4.49
C ALA A 148 -11.57 15.54 -3.67
N ARG A 149 -11.16 14.52 -2.91
CA ARG A 149 -12.01 13.76 -1.97
C ARG A 149 -12.18 14.45 -0.62
N GLY A 150 -11.66 15.68 -0.45
CA GLY A 150 -11.84 16.51 0.75
C GLY A 150 -10.92 16.19 1.91
N PHE A 151 -9.81 15.47 1.68
CA PHE A 151 -8.83 15.21 2.74
C PHE A 151 -8.18 16.50 3.24
N GLN A 152 -8.05 16.59 4.56
CA GLN A 152 -7.28 17.61 5.30
C GLN A 152 -6.43 16.91 6.36
N PRO A 153 -5.39 16.17 5.94
CA PRO A 153 -4.60 15.37 6.84
C PRO A 153 -3.78 16.25 7.80
N ARG A 154 -3.49 15.73 8.99
CA ARG A 154 -2.55 16.38 9.91
C ARG A 154 -1.16 16.49 9.31
N LEU A 155 -0.74 15.46 8.56
CA LEU A 155 0.51 15.40 7.82
C LEU A 155 0.38 14.46 6.64
N VAL A 156 1.15 14.73 5.59
CA VAL A 156 1.48 13.76 4.55
C VAL A 156 2.88 13.20 4.83
N VAL A 157 2.99 11.89 4.97
CA VAL A 157 4.23 11.18 5.30
C VAL A 157 4.67 10.35 4.12
N PHE A 158 5.93 10.41 3.77
CA PHE A 158 6.50 9.68 2.63
C PHE A 158 8.02 9.48 2.78
N ASP A 159 8.55 8.50 2.01
CA ASP A 159 9.98 8.19 1.97
C ASP A 159 10.80 9.32 1.29
N SER A 160 12.11 9.30 1.55
CA SER A 160 13.11 10.18 0.95
C SER A 160 13.14 10.15 -0.59
N TRP A 161 12.65 9.08 -1.21
CA TRP A 161 12.52 8.98 -2.66
C TRP A 161 11.55 10.04 -3.21
N TYR A 162 10.45 10.27 -2.48
CA TYR A 162 9.44 11.26 -2.86
C TYR A 162 9.76 12.68 -2.35
N ALA A 163 10.86 12.90 -1.60
CA ALA A 163 11.24 14.19 -1.05
C ALA A 163 11.86 15.17 -2.07
N SER A 164 11.38 15.17 -3.32
CA SER A 164 11.79 16.15 -4.34
C SER A 164 11.24 17.54 -4.01
N LEU A 165 11.93 18.61 -4.43
CA LEU A 165 11.43 19.99 -4.21
C LEU A 165 10.05 20.20 -4.83
N ALA A 166 9.80 19.62 -6.00
CA ALA A 166 8.51 19.71 -6.66
C ALA A 166 7.40 19.10 -5.81
N ASN A 167 7.63 17.91 -5.24
CA ASN A 167 6.65 17.25 -4.36
C ASN A 167 6.43 18.01 -3.05
N LEU A 168 7.50 18.49 -2.39
CA LEU A 168 7.38 19.28 -1.16
C LEU A 168 6.57 20.57 -1.40
N LYS A 169 6.84 21.26 -2.50
CA LYS A 169 6.08 22.45 -2.90
C LYS A 169 4.63 22.11 -3.23
N TYR A 170 4.39 20.97 -3.87
CA TYR A 170 3.04 20.52 -4.22
C TYR A 170 2.19 20.24 -2.97
N VAL A 171 2.75 19.55 -1.96
CA VAL A 171 2.05 19.34 -0.67
C VAL A 171 1.67 20.70 -0.03
N ARG A 172 2.61 21.66 -0.04
CA ARG A 172 2.32 23.03 0.45
C ARG A 172 1.25 23.74 -0.36
N GLN A 173 1.20 23.56 -1.69
CA GLN A 173 0.15 24.14 -2.55
C GLN A 173 -1.24 23.59 -2.22
N LEU A 174 -1.33 22.33 -1.76
CA LEU A 174 -2.57 21.74 -1.25
C LEU A 174 -2.97 22.25 0.14
N GLY A 175 -2.16 23.12 0.77
CA GLY A 175 -2.37 23.61 2.13
C GLY A 175 -2.01 22.58 3.21
N TRP A 176 -1.24 21.57 2.88
CA TRP A 176 -0.91 20.47 3.78
C TRP A 176 0.52 20.54 4.29
N GLU A 177 0.73 20.01 5.48
CA GLU A 177 2.04 19.80 6.08
C GLU A 177 2.59 18.41 5.74
N TRP A 178 3.92 18.26 5.77
CA TRP A 178 4.57 17.02 5.45
C TRP A 178 5.63 16.61 6.47
N PHE A 179 5.92 15.31 6.51
CA PHE A 179 7.03 14.70 7.26
C PHE A 179 7.71 13.64 6.42
N THR A 180 9.03 13.72 6.27
CA THR A 180 9.80 12.80 5.41
C THR A 180 11.23 12.65 5.90
N ARG A 181 11.98 11.70 5.33
CA ARG A 181 13.44 11.62 5.47
C ARG A 181 14.12 12.44 4.36
N LEU A 182 15.18 13.14 4.71
CA LEU A 182 16.06 13.80 3.75
C LEU A 182 17.31 12.94 3.53
N LYS A 183 17.83 12.96 2.30
CA LYS A 183 19.16 12.42 2.01
C LYS A 183 20.23 13.28 2.69
N ALA A 184 21.30 12.67 3.21
CA ALA A 184 22.38 13.33 3.93
C ALA A 184 23.05 14.50 3.17
N ASN A 185 23.04 14.44 1.84
CA ASN A 185 23.59 15.47 0.95
C ASN A 185 22.61 16.62 0.64
N ARG A 186 21.43 16.65 1.25
CA ARG A 186 20.45 17.72 1.02
C ARG A 186 20.98 19.05 1.54
N LEU A 187 20.92 20.07 0.70
CA LEU A 187 21.49 21.38 1.01
C LEU A 187 20.55 22.20 1.89
N VAL A 188 21.04 22.62 3.04
CA VAL A 188 20.35 23.47 4.02
C VAL A 188 21.28 24.57 4.54
N SER A 189 20.70 25.61 5.13
CA SER A 189 21.42 26.64 5.91
C SER A 189 20.64 26.95 7.18
N VAL A 190 21.30 27.47 8.20
CA VAL A 190 20.65 28.03 9.41
C VAL A 190 20.52 29.54 9.29
N GLU A 191 19.72 30.14 10.15
CA GLU A 191 19.56 31.58 10.22
C GLU A 191 20.94 32.29 10.42
N GLY A 192 21.15 33.40 9.71
CA GLY A 192 22.42 34.12 9.70
C GLY A 192 23.53 33.56 8.79
N GLU A 193 23.37 32.32 8.30
CA GLU A 193 24.33 31.68 7.39
C GLU A 193 23.93 31.85 5.92
N ARG A 194 24.83 32.44 5.12
CA ARG A 194 24.60 32.64 3.67
C ARG A 194 24.86 31.41 2.84
N ARG A 195 25.65 30.45 3.34
CA ARG A 195 26.12 29.30 2.56
C ARG A 195 25.32 28.04 2.88
N ASN A 196 24.70 27.47 1.84
CA ASN A 196 24.08 26.15 1.95
C ASN A 196 25.15 25.05 2.03
N ARG A 197 25.00 24.12 2.97
CA ARG A 197 25.86 22.92 3.14
C ARG A 197 24.97 21.66 3.24
N PRO A 198 25.52 20.46 3.02
CA PRO A 198 24.80 19.21 3.25
C PRO A 198 24.23 19.15 4.67
N VAL A 199 23.02 18.61 4.84
CA VAL A 199 22.39 18.49 6.17
C VAL A 199 23.25 17.70 7.15
N SER A 200 24.01 16.71 6.63
CA SER A 200 24.94 15.90 7.44
C SER A 200 26.13 16.67 8.03
N SER A 201 26.43 17.87 7.51
CA SER A 201 27.55 18.68 8.01
C SER A 201 27.17 19.65 9.14
N TRP A 202 25.90 19.63 9.56
CA TRP A 202 25.38 20.50 10.60
C TRP A 202 25.23 19.77 11.93
N PRO A 203 25.62 20.41 13.06
CA PRO A 203 25.24 19.92 14.38
C PRO A 203 23.73 20.13 14.58
N ILE A 204 22.98 19.04 14.67
CA ILE A 204 21.53 19.07 14.89
C ILE A 204 21.26 18.53 16.28
N PRO A 205 20.74 19.36 17.19
CA PRO A 205 20.42 18.93 18.56
C PRO A 205 19.24 17.96 18.56
N ALA A 206 19.03 17.25 19.68
CA ALA A 206 18.02 16.22 19.82
C ALA A 206 16.59 16.76 19.58
N GLU A 207 16.32 17.99 20.05
CA GLU A 207 15.04 18.69 19.87
C GLU A 207 14.80 19.17 18.43
N GLY A 208 15.78 18.96 17.54
CA GLY A 208 15.74 19.40 16.15
C GLY A 208 16.19 20.83 15.95
N CYS A 209 16.42 21.20 14.70
CA CYS A 209 16.85 22.52 14.29
C CYS A 209 16.00 23.05 13.15
N VAL A 210 15.59 24.32 13.23
CA VAL A 210 14.93 25.01 12.11
C VAL A 210 16.01 25.44 11.12
N MET A 211 15.86 24.98 9.87
CA MET A 211 16.82 25.17 8.79
C MET A 211 16.12 25.62 7.52
N HIS A 212 16.80 26.41 6.73
CA HIS A 212 16.33 26.79 5.40
C HIS A 212 16.72 25.71 4.38
N LEU A 213 15.77 24.93 3.89
CA LEU A 213 15.99 23.95 2.82
C LEU A 213 16.09 24.68 1.48
N LYS A 214 17.24 24.53 0.80
CA LYS A 214 17.51 25.21 -0.47
C LYS A 214 16.37 24.99 -1.48
N GLY A 215 15.76 26.10 -1.93
CA GLY A 215 14.70 26.12 -2.92
C GLY A 215 13.29 25.81 -2.38
N TYR A 216 13.15 25.52 -1.10
CA TYR A 216 11.85 25.28 -0.47
C TYR A 216 11.45 26.35 0.55
N GLY A 217 12.32 26.66 1.50
CA GLY A 217 12.05 27.55 2.64
C GLY A 217 12.41 26.87 3.97
N TRP A 218 11.82 27.42 5.05
CA TRP A 218 12.07 26.92 6.40
C TRP A 218 11.44 25.56 6.66
N VAL A 219 12.19 24.67 7.28
CA VAL A 219 11.78 23.32 7.71
C VAL A 219 12.42 23.01 9.06
N LYS A 220 11.83 22.14 9.84
CA LYS A 220 12.47 21.60 11.04
C LYS A 220 13.09 20.26 10.72
N VAL A 221 14.35 20.09 11.11
CA VAL A 221 15.12 18.87 10.86
C VAL A 221 15.54 18.23 12.18
N PHE A 222 15.37 16.92 12.28
CA PHE A 222 15.80 16.09 13.40
C PHE A 222 16.84 15.10 12.92
N LYS A 223 17.88 14.89 13.71
CA LYS A 223 18.87 13.85 13.49
C LYS A 223 18.57 12.66 14.42
N THR A 224 18.47 11.48 13.87
CA THR A 224 18.31 10.23 14.62
C THR A 224 19.41 9.26 14.23
N VAL A 225 19.81 8.40 15.16
CA VAL A 225 20.76 7.31 14.90
C VAL A 225 20.01 6.00 15.01
N THR A 226 20.07 5.20 13.96
CA THR A 226 19.45 3.86 13.94
C THR A 226 20.30 2.87 14.79
N PRO A 227 19.72 1.71 15.22
CA PRO A 227 20.47 0.74 16.02
C PRO A 227 21.75 0.21 15.37
N ASP A 228 21.84 0.25 14.04
CA ASP A 228 23.04 -0.12 13.27
C ASP A 228 24.02 1.06 13.06
N GLY A 229 23.82 2.17 13.79
CA GLY A 229 24.72 3.33 13.81
C GLY A 229 24.58 4.28 12.64
N ARG A 230 23.61 4.11 11.74
CA ARG A 230 23.37 5.03 10.61
C ARG A 230 22.64 6.27 11.06
N GLU A 231 23.08 7.43 10.56
CA GLU A 231 22.41 8.70 10.77
C GLU A 231 21.25 8.87 9.77
N GLU A 232 20.08 9.21 10.28
CA GLU A 232 18.91 9.59 9.51
C GLU A 232 18.51 11.03 9.82
N TYR A 233 18.15 11.76 8.77
CA TYR A 233 17.69 13.15 8.86
C TYR A 233 16.21 13.19 8.53
N ARG A 234 15.36 13.41 9.54
CA ARG A 234 13.91 13.56 9.39
C ARG A 234 13.56 15.03 9.33
N ALA A 235 12.74 15.43 8.39
CA ALA A 235 12.34 16.81 8.20
C ALA A 235 10.83 16.97 8.06
N THR A 236 10.37 18.16 8.43
CA THR A 236 8.96 18.53 8.34
C THR A 236 8.80 20.02 8.00
N SER A 237 7.69 20.37 7.34
CA SER A 237 7.29 21.77 7.17
C SER A 237 6.71 22.39 8.46
N ARG A 238 6.30 21.57 9.42
CA ARG A 238 5.79 21.99 10.74
C ARG A 238 6.92 22.40 11.65
N LEU A 239 7.17 23.69 11.80
CA LEU A 239 8.33 24.23 12.53
C LEU A 239 8.22 24.04 14.06
N ASP A 240 7.03 23.89 14.58
CA ASP A 240 6.72 23.66 16.01
C ASP A 240 6.77 22.18 16.42
N MET A 241 6.94 21.24 15.46
CA MET A 241 6.96 19.80 15.75
C MET A 241 7.99 19.46 16.84
N THR A 242 7.59 18.65 17.81
CA THR A 242 8.47 18.18 18.89
C THR A 242 9.16 16.87 18.53
N LEU A 243 10.20 16.50 19.28
CA LEU A 243 10.87 15.21 19.13
C LEU A 243 9.91 14.03 19.39
N GLU A 244 9.03 14.16 20.37
CA GLU A 244 8.04 13.13 20.68
C GLU A 244 7.07 12.91 19.52
N GLU A 245 6.60 13.98 18.90
CA GLU A 245 5.74 13.92 17.71
C GLU A 245 6.45 13.22 16.54
N THR A 246 7.76 13.43 16.34
CA THR A 246 8.50 12.70 15.27
C THR A 246 8.46 11.19 15.46
N ALA A 247 8.52 10.71 16.70
CA ALA A 247 8.40 9.28 16.99
C ALA A 247 6.97 8.77 16.70
N ALA A 248 5.93 9.57 17.03
CA ALA A 248 4.56 9.25 16.70
C ALA A 248 4.33 9.18 15.18
N TYR A 249 4.78 10.16 14.43
CA TYR A 249 4.68 10.15 12.96
C TYR A 249 5.56 9.08 12.30
N GLY A 250 6.70 8.73 12.91
CA GLY A 250 7.49 7.57 12.52
C GLY A 250 6.71 6.25 12.62
N ARG A 251 5.89 6.09 13.67
CA ARG A 251 4.97 4.92 13.79
C ARG A 251 3.87 4.94 12.73
N HIS A 252 3.35 6.10 12.37
CA HIS A 252 2.41 6.22 11.24
C HIS A 252 3.07 5.86 9.90
N ALA A 253 4.30 6.32 9.66
CA ALA A 253 5.07 5.91 8.47
C ALA A 253 5.23 4.39 8.37
N TRP A 254 5.45 3.71 9.50
CA TRP A 254 5.59 2.25 9.55
C TRP A 254 4.30 1.49 9.21
N GLN A 255 3.12 2.10 9.35
CA GLN A 255 1.85 1.44 9.07
C GLN A 255 1.72 1.01 7.60
N ILE A 256 2.35 1.73 6.66
CA ILE A 256 2.30 1.36 5.23
C ILE A 256 3.12 0.10 4.94
N GLU A 257 4.25 -0.08 5.64
CA GLU A 257 5.05 -1.32 5.54
C GLU A 257 4.27 -2.53 6.07
N VAL A 258 3.59 -2.38 7.20
CA VAL A 258 2.71 -3.41 7.76
C VAL A 258 1.55 -3.72 6.82
N TYR A 259 0.96 -2.70 6.19
CA TYR A 259 -0.07 -2.87 5.15
C TYR A 259 0.47 -3.64 3.95
N HIS A 260 1.63 -3.28 3.41
CA HIS A 260 2.26 -3.99 2.29
C HIS A 260 2.53 -5.46 2.63
N GLN A 261 3.00 -5.74 3.86
CA GLN A 261 3.19 -7.11 4.34
C GLN A 261 1.86 -7.87 4.42
N GLY A 262 0.82 -7.24 4.96
CA GLY A 262 -0.53 -7.82 5.06
C GLY A 262 -1.11 -8.17 3.68
N LEU A 263 -1.00 -7.27 2.70
CA LEU A 263 -1.40 -7.54 1.32
C LEU A 263 -0.75 -8.80 0.77
N LYS A 264 0.58 -8.90 0.89
CA LYS A 264 1.35 -10.04 0.35
C LYS A 264 1.03 -11.35 1.04
N GLN A 265 0.83 -11.32 2.36
CA GLN A 265 0.59 -12.52 3.16
C GLN A 265 -0.85 -13.04 3.05
N PHE A 266 -1.85 -12.14 2.99
CA PHE A 266 -3.23 -12.54 3.24
C PHE A 266 -4.16 -12.47 2.04
N THR A 267 -3.79 -11.75 0.96
CA THR A 267 -4.72 -11.54 -0.16
C THR A 267 -4.30 -12.19 -1.48
N GLY A 268 -3.11 -12.78 -1.52
CA GLY A 268 -2.59 -13.37 -2.76
C GLY A 268 -2.27 -12.34 -3.86
N ILE A 269 -2.05 -11.05 -3.51
CA ILE A 269 -1.78 -9.97 -4.47
C ILE A 269 -0.62 -10.28 -5.43
N GLU A 270 0.41 -10.99 -4.96
CA GLU A 270 1.55 -11.43 -5.77
C GLU A 270 1.26 -12.69 -6.61
N ARG A 271 0.13 -13.38 -6.37
CA ARG A 271 -0.17 -14.68 -6.99
C ARG A 271 -0.84 -14.59 -8.36
N GLY A 272 -1.44 -13.43 -8.70
CA GLY A 272 -2.03 -13.23 -10.04
C GLY A 272 -0.99 -13.36 -11.15
N GLN A 273 -1.28 -14.21 -12.15
CA GLN A 273 -0.42 -14.48 -13.32
C GLN A 273 -1.08 -14.00 -14.62
N PHE A 274 -1.82 -12.90 -14.54
CA PHE A 274 -2.55 -12.35 -15.68
C PHE A 274 -1.58 -11.61 -16.61
N ARG A 275 -1.66 -11.91 -17.93
CA ARG A 275 -0.78 -11.28 -18.93
C ARG A 275 -1.30 -9.92 -19.37
N VAL A 276 -2.63 -9.76 -19.41
CA VAL A 276 -3.33 -8.57 -19.88
C VAL A 276 -3.30 -7.50 -18.80
N ALA A 277 -3.07 -6.26 -19.18
CA ALA A 277 -2.88 -5.13 -18.27
C ALA A 277 -4.08 -4.90 -17.35
N GLU A 278 -5.28 -4.87 -17.90
CA GLU A 278 -6.54 -4.67 -17.17
C GLU A 278 -6.77 -5.79 -16.14
N ALA A 279 -6.57 -7.05 -16.55
CA ALA A 279 -6.78 -8.18 -15.64
C ALA A 279 -5.77 -8.20 -14.50
N GLN A 280 -4.51 -7.82 -14.74
CA GLN A 280 -3.50 -7.72 -13.70
C GLN A 280 -3.77 -6.54 -12.76
N HIS A 281 -4.16 -5.38 -13.29
CA HIS A 281 -4.56 -4.22 -12.51
C HIS A 281 -5.76 -4.54 -11.61
N ASN A 282 -6.80 -5.14 -12.18
CA ASN A 282 -8.03 -5.49 -11.47
C ASN A 282 -7.80 -6.56 -10.40
N HIS A 283 -6.96 -7.57 -10.67
CA HIS A 283 -6.55 -8.51 -9.62
C HIS A 283 -5.91 -7.79 -8.42
N ILE A 284 -5.01 -6.83 -8.67
CA ILE A 284 -4.35 -6.05 -7.62
C ILE A 284 -5.37 -5.21 -6.86
N GLY A 285 -6.25 -4.50 -7.56
CA GLY A 285 -7.32 -3.69 -6.94
C GLY A 285 -8.25 -4.53 -6.07
N LEU A 286 -8.71 -5.69 -6.57
CA LEU A 286 -9.57 -6.59 -5.80
C LEU A 286 -8.85 -7.24 -4.61
N ALA A 287 -7.53 -7.48 -4.71
CA ALA A 287 -6.72 -7.93 -3.57
C ALA A 287 -6.59 -6.85 -2.49
N ILE A 288 -6.48 -5.56 -2.87
CA ILE A 288 -6.51 -4.43 -1.94
C ILE A 288 -7.88 -4.33 -1.26
N ARG A 289 -8.98 -4.49 -2.01
CA ARG A 289 -10.34 -4.51 -1.45
C ARG A 289 -10.58 -5.73 -0.55
N ALA A 290 -9.95 -6.88 -0.83
CA ALA A 290 -9.95 -8.03 0.07
C ALA A 290 -9.20 -7.72 1.39
N PHE A 291 -8.07 -7.04 1.31
CA PHE A 291 -7.36 -6.56 2.50
C PHE A 291 -8.22 -5.60 3.33
N LEU A 292 -8.92 -4.67 2.69
CA LEU A 292 -9.82 -3.74 3.39
C LEU A 292 -10.84 -4.49 4.26
N ARG A 293 -11.39 -5.62 3.79
CA ARG A 293 -12.32 -6.45 4.59
C ARG A 293 -11.65 -7.06 5.81
N LEU A 294 -10.42 -7.53 5.67
CA LEU A 294 -9.64 -8.04 6.81
C LEU A 294 -9.30 -6.92 7.80
N GLU A 295 -8.98 -5.72 7.31
CA GLU A 295 -8.67 -4.57 8.17
C GLU A 295 -9.91 -4.07 8.92
N VAL A 296 -11.05 -3.98 8.25
CA VAL A 296 -12.32 -3.62 8.90
C VAL A 296 -12.71 -4.65 9.94
N ALA A 297 -12.59 -5.95 9.64
CA ALA A 297 -12.84 -7.02 10.61
C ALA A 297 -11.90 -6.90 11.82
N ARG A 298 -10.62 -6.58 11.60
CA ARG A 298 -9.65 -6.34 12.66
C ARG A 298 -10.04 -5.17 13.56
N LEU A 299 -10.45 -4.06 12.96
CA LEU A 299 -10.85 -2.86 13.69
C LEU A 299 -12.15 -3.07 14.50
N GLN A 300 -13.11 -3.76 13.91
CA GLN A 300 -14.44 -3.97 14.53
C GLN A 300 -14.44 -5.06 15.58
N ARG A 301 -13.66 -6.12 15.42
CA ARG A 301 -13.67 -7.31 16.27
C ARG A 301 -12.47 -7.42 17.20
N GLY A 302 -11.44 -6.58 17.05
CA GLY A 302 -10.21 -6.64 17.83
C GLY A 302 -9.35 -7.88 17.57
N ILE A 303 -9.52 -8.55 16.42
CA ILE A 303 -8.78 -9.76 16.01
C ILE A 303 -7.69 -9.41 14.99
N SER A 304 -6.64 -10.21 14.90
CA SER A 304 -5.62 -10.06 13.87
C SER A 304 -6.15 -10.52 12.49
N TRP A 305 -5.51 -10.07 11.40
CA TRP A 305 -5.80 -10.55 10.03
C TRP A 305 -5.62 -12.06 9.90
N PHE A 306 -4.60 -12.60 10.60
CA PHE A 306 -4.36 -14.03 10.69
C PHE A 306 -5.54 -14.76 11.32
N GLU A 307 -6.02 -14.29 12.46
CA GLU A 307 -7.17 -14.87 13.15
C GLU A 307 -8.45 -14.78 12.33
N ALA A 308 -8.67 -13.67 11.61
CA ALA A 308 -9.81 -13.54 10.71
C ALA A 308 -9.81 -14.64 9.63
N LYS A 309 -8.65 -14.91 9.01
CA LYS A 309 -8.51 -16.02 8.05
C LYS A 309 -8.59 -17.39 8.71
N GLN A 310 -8.00 -17.57 9.89
CA GLN A 310 -8.07 -18.83 10.62
C GLN A 310 -9.50 -19.17 11.08
N ALA A 311 -10.34 -18.17 11.34
CA ALA A 311 -11.75 -18.39 11.66
C ALA A 311 -12.47 -19.09 10.49
N ILE A 312 -12.24 -18.64 9.25
CA ILE A 312 -12.79 -19.27 8.04
C ILE A 312 -12.30 -20.72 7.90
N LEU A 313 -11.01 -20.94 8.08
CA LEU A 313 -10.43 -22.27 8.00
C LEU A 313 -10.96 -23.21 9.08
N ARG A 314 -11.08 -22.74 10.32
CA ARG A 314 -11.64 -23.52 11.43
C ARG A 314 -13.07 -23.93 11.16
N GLU A 315 -13.89 -23.06 10.56
CA GLU A 315 -15.24 -23.37 10.16
C GLU A 315 -15.29 -24.49 9.12
N ALA A 316 -14.48 -24.39 8.08
CA ALA A 316 -14.35 -25.43 7.06
C ALA A 316 -13.89 -26.77 7.66
N ILE A 317 -12.93 -26.75 8.61
CA ILE A 317 -12.45 -27.96 9.29
C ILE A 317 -13.57 -28.57 10.17
N ARG A 318 -14.33 -27.77 10.91
CA ARG A 318 -15.47 -28.27 11.71
C ARG A 318 -16.49 -28.97 10.82
N HIS A 319 -16.80 -28.36 9.66
CA HIS A 319 -17.73 -28.94 8.70
C HIS A 319 -17.20 -30.29 8.18
N TYR A 320 -15.90 -30.37 7.82
CA TYR A 320 -15.27 -31.61 7.39
C TYR A 320 -15.28 -32.67 8.50
N LEU A 321 -14.95 -32.32 9.75
CA LEU A 321 -14.95 -33.28 10.87
C LEU A 321 -16.36 -33.80 11.19
N ALA A 322 -17.40 -33.01 10.93
CA ALA A 322 -18.78 -33.47 11.10
C ALA A 322 -19.19 -34.50 10.04
N SER A 323 -18.57 -34.47 8.85
CA SER A 323 -18.84 -35.43 7.76
C SER A 323 -17.57 -35.67 6.94
N PRO A 324 -16.62 -36.48 7.44
CA PRO A 324 -15.36 -36.74 6.75
C PRO A 324 -15.59 -37.47 5.42
N SER A 325 -14.98 -36.98 4.33
CA SER A 325 -15.07 -37.60 2.99
C SER A 325 -13.89 -38.53 2.68
N LEU A 326 -12.77 -38.44 3.43
CA LEU A 326 -11.58 -39.28 3.24
C LEU A 326 -11.56 -40.38 4.30
N ILE A 327 -12.23 -41.47 4.01
CA ILE A 327 -12.33 -42.64 4.91
C ILE A 327 -11.65 -43.85 4.24
N LEU A 328 -10.76 -44.53 4.97
CA LEU A 328 -10.25 -45.82 4.53
C LEU A 328 -11.32 -46.88 4.86
N HIS A 329 -11.86 -47.50 3.82
CA HIS A 329 -12.72 -48.66 4.01
C HIS A 329 -11.81 -49.82 4.39
N SER A 330 -12.04 -50.46 5.54
CA SER A 330 -11.42 -51.72 5.92
C SER A 330 -11.83 -52.77 4.89
N THR A 331 -10.87 -53.29 4.16
CA THR A 331 -11.06 -54.53 3.40
C THR A 331 -11.13 -55.65 4.42
N ALA A 332 -12.35 -56.05 4.83
CA ALA A 332 -12.57 -57.28 5.57
C ALA A 332 -12.30 -58.49 4.71
#